data_327a8eecb6f377bc7cf3f10924365768
#
_entry.id   327a8eecb6f377bc7cf3f10924365768
#
_cell.length_a   1.000
_cell.length_b   1.000
_cell.length_c   1.000
_cell.angle_alpha   90.00
_cell.angle_beta   90.00
_cell.angle_gamma   90.00
#
_symmetry.space_group_name_H-M   'P 1'
#
loop_
_entity.id
_entity.type
_entity.pdbx_description
1 polymer ?
#
loop_
_entity_poly.entity_id
_entity_poly.type
_entity_poly.pdbx_seq_one_letter_code
_entity_poly.pdbx_strand_id
1 'polypeptide(L)'
;MVYCIRGADIPDVKSGNKGKMPTRFILPKNYAAKHLVAGDVVVEISGGSPTQSTGRIASISQSLLDRYDKGMVCTNFCKAMKPKSGYSMFVYYYWQYLYDKKVFFLYENGTTGIKNLDISGFIETEPIILPPAELVEKFDAFCHSIFNVIFANGLQNEQLANMRDALLPKLMSGELDVSDIDL
;
A
#
# COMPACT_ATOMS: atom_id res chain seq x y z
N MET A 1 19.25 8.59 0.86
CA MET A 1 17.92 8.95 1.40
C MET A 1 16.87 8.14 0.64
N VAL A 2 15.86 7.59 1.33
CA VAL A 2 14.80 6.75 0.76
C VAL A 2 13.46 7.09 1.41
N TYR A 3 12.36 6.77 0.77
CA TYR A 3 11.02 6.82 1.39
C TYR A 3 10.75 5.53 2.19
N CYS A 4 10.02 5.67 3.30
CA CYS A 4 9.70 4.55 4.18
C CYS A 4 8.19 4.39 4.31
N ILE A 5 7.61 3.36 3.70
CA ILE A 5 6.20 3.02 3.88
C ILE A 5 5.94 2.48 5.28
N ARG A 6 4.89 2.97 5.92
CA ARG A 6 4.44 2.59 7.26
C ARG A 6 3.05 1.95 7.21
N GLY A 7 2.64 1.32 8.28
CA GLY A 7 1.26 0.84 8.45
C GLY A 7 0.21 1.95 8.25
N ALA A 8 0.52 3.19 8.66
CA ALA A 8 -0.37 4.34 8.46
C ALA A 8 -0.55 4.75 6.99
N ASP A 9 0.38 4.41 6.12
CA ASP A 9 0.31 4.75 4.69
C ASP A 9 -0.46 3.70 3.85
N ILE A 10 -0.69 2.51 4.42
CA ILE A 10 -1.37 1.39 3.74
C ILE A 10 -2.77 1.76 3.21
N PRO A 11 -3.66 2.42 3.99
CA PRO A 11 -4.98 2.80 3.47
C PRO A 11 -4.92 3.73 2.26
N ASP A 12 -4.02 4.72 2.29
CA ASP A 12 -3.82 5.65 1.18
C ASP A 12 -3.34 4.91 -0.08
N VAL A 13 -2.32 4.06 0.07
CA VAL A 13 -1.76 3.27 -1.04
C VAL A 13 -2.83 2.34 -1.64
N LYS A 14 -3.65 1.68 -0.82
CA LYS A 14 -4.77 0.84 -1.29
C LYS A 14 -5.80 1.61 -2.11
N SER A 15 -5.98 2.88 -1.83
CA SER A 15 -6.91 3.78 -2.55
C SER A 15 -6.26 4.45 -3.76
N GLY A 16 -5.05 4.04 -4.15
CA GLY A 16 -4.30 4.63 -5.26
C GLY A 16 -3.62 5.96 -4.94
N ASN A 17 -3.64 6.37 -3.67
CA ASN A 17 -2.99 7.59 -3.22
C ASN A 17 -1.51 7.35 -2.92
N LYS A 18 -0.77 8.45 -2.84
CA LYS A 18 0.67 8.45 -2.57
C LYS A 18 1.01 8.09 -1.11
N GLY A 19 0.15 8.44 -0.15
CA GLY A 19 0.50 8.37 1.26
C GLY A 19 1.38 9.56 1.71
N LYS A 20 1.79 9.52 2.97
CA LYS A 20 2.62 10.57 3.60
C LYS A 20 3.92 9.96 4.13
N MET A 21 4.61 9.21 3.28
CA MET A 21 5.80 8.44 3.64
C MET A 21 6.97 9.36 4.04
N PRO A 22 7.55 9.20 5.24
CA PRO A 22 8.74 9.96 5.62
C PRO A 22 9.97 9.48 4.87
N THR A 23 10.94 10.38 4.71
CA THR A 23 12.26 10.03 4.21
C THR A 23 13.19 9.60 5.35
N ARG A 24 14.13 8.69 5.06
CA ARG A 24 15.15 8.22 5.99
C ARG A 24 16.48 8.02 5.26
N PHE A 25 17.58 8.18 6.00
CA PHE A 25 18.90 7.76 5.53
C PHE A 25 19.14 6.33 5.95
N ILE A 26 19.52 5.49 5.00
CA ILE A 26 19.88 4.09 5.24
C ILE A 26 21.21 3.78 4.55
N LEU A 27 21.93 2.78 5.06
CA LEU A 27 23.17 2.32 4.45
C LEU A 27 22.88 1.68 3.08
N PRO A 28 23.77 1.88 2.08
CA PRO A 28 23.59 1.29 0.74
C PRO A 28 23.35 -0.23 0.76
N LYS A 29 24.07 -0.96 1.60
CA LYS A 29 23.88 -2.42 1.77
C LYS A 29 22.47 -2.78 2.25
N ASN A 30 21.89 -1.97 3.14
CA ASN A 30 20.54 -2.21 3.64
C ASN A 30 19.50 -1.87 2.58
N TYR A 31 19.73 -0.84 1.78
CA TYR A 31 18.89 -0.52 0.64
C TYR A 31 18.88 -1.65 -0.39
N ALA A 32 20.06 -2.13 -0.78
CA ALA A 32 20.17 -3.25 -1.73
C ALA A 32 19.38 -4.50 -1.29
N ALA A 33 19.32 -4.77 0.03
CA ALA A 33 18.62 -5.92 0.58
C ALA A 33 17.11 -5.70 0.80
N LYS A 34 16.65 -4.45 0.94
CA LYS A 34 15.30 -4.13 1.45
C LYS A 34 14.47 -3.23 0.54
N HIS A 35 15.03 -2.77 -0.60
CA HIS A 35 14.27 -1.89 -1.49
C HIS A 35 13.05 -2.62 -2.06
N LEU A 36 12.00 -1.87 -2.19
CA LEU A 36 10.73 -2.32 -2.75
C LEU A 36 10.75 -2.16 -4.27
N VAL A 37 10.19 -3.14 -4.94
CA VAL A 37 9.99 -3.14 -6.40
C VAL A 37 8.53 -3.42 -6.72
N ALA A 38 8.11 -3.15 -7.94
CA ALA A 38 6.77 -3.49 -8.40
C ALA A 38 6.52 -5.00 -8.27
N GLY A 39 5.36 -5.36 -7.76
CA GLY A 39 4.98 -6.73 -7.43
C GLY A 39 5.28 -7.17 -6.00
N ASP A 40 6.08 -6.42 -5.24
CA ASP A 40 6.20 -6.64 -3.80
C ASP A 40 4.88 -6.33 -3.09
N VAL A 41 4.66 -6.96 -1.94
CA VAL A 41 3.57 -6.60 -1.03
C VAL A 41 4.14 -6.25 0.34
N VAL A 42 3.56 -5.25 0.99
CA VAL A 42 3.98 -4.79 2.31
C VAL A 42 2.88 -5.06 3.31
N VAL A 43 3.22 -5.79 4.37
CA VAL A 43 2.32 -6.17 5.45
C VAL A 43 2.70 -5.45 6.73
N GLU A 44 1.73 -4.88 7.43
CA GLU A 44 1.91 -4.36 8.78
C GLU A 44 2.03 -5.52 9.76
N ILE A 45 3.18 -5.60 10.42
CA ILE A 45 3.47 -6.67 11.39
C ILE A 45 3.43 -6.20 12.84
N SER A 46 3.39 -4.89 13.07
CA SER A 46 3.30 -4.30 14.42
C SER A 46 2.36 -3.11 14.40
N GLY A 47 1.43 -3.08 15.33
CA GLY A 47 0.40 -2.04 15.41
C GLY A 47 -0.89 -2.62 15.96
N GLY A 48 -1.98 -2.38 15.24
CA GLY A 48 -3.30 -2.87 15.62
C GLY A 48 -3.94 -2.10 16.78
N SER A 49 -5.15 -2.50 17.10
CA SER A 49 -5.94 -2.01 18.23
C SER A 49 -6.85 -3.14 18.72
N PRO A 50 -7.63 -2.96 19.78
CA PRO A 50 -8.61 -3.97 20.20
C PRO A 50 -9.61 -4.37 19.11
N THR A 51 -9.91 -3.45 18.19
CA THR A 51 -10.90 -3.67 17.12
C THR A 51 -10.27 -3.86 15.73
N GLN A 52 -8.98 -3.58 15.56
CA GLN A 52 -8.26 -3.69 14.31
C GLN A 52 -7.03 -4.58 14.50
N SER A 53 -6.99 -5.71 13.79
CA SER A 53 -5.80 -6.57 13.80
C SER A 53 -4.62 -5.92 13.07
N THR A 54 -3.42 -6.41 13.38
CA THR A 54 -2.25 -6.31 12.50
C THR A 54 -2.51 -7.09 11.21
N GLY A 55 -1.63 -7.01 10.24
CA GLY A 55 -1.77 -7.74 8.99
C GLY A 55 -2.40 -6.94 7.85
N ARG A 56 -2.61 -5.63 8.00
CA ARG A 56 -2.98 -4.78 6.85
C ARG A 56 -1.93 -4.90 5.76
N ILE A 57 -2.37 -4.97 4.52
CA ILE A 57 -1.50 -5.21 3.37
C ILE A 57 -1.66 -4.12 2.32
N ALA A 58 -0.57 -3.77 1.63
CA ALA A 58 -0.57 -2.97 0.41
C ALA A 58 0.27 -3.64 -0.66
N SER A 59 -0.18 -3.57 -1.91
CA SER A 59 0.61 -3.96 -3.08
C SER A 59 1.44 -2.76 -3.57
N ILE A 60 2.68 -3.02 -3.95
CA ILE A 60 3.60 -2.02 -4.50
C ILE A 60 3.52 -2.11 -6.02
N SER A 61 2.91 -1.11 -6.63
CA SER A 61 2.82 -0.98 -8.08
C SER A 61 3.95 -0.11 -8.64
N GLN A 62 4.28 -0.28 -9.92
CA GLN A 62 5.19 0.64 -10.60
C GLN A 62 4.66 2.07 -10.56
N SER A 63 3.36 2.26 -10.81
CA SER A 63 2.70 3.57 -10.74
C SER A 63 2.82 4.26 -9.38
N LEU A 64 2.88 3.51 -8.27
CA LEU A 64 3.18 4.08 -6.96
C LEU A 64 4.65 4.52 -6.88
N LEU A 65 5.58 3.67 -7.31
CA LEU A 65 7.01 3.96 -7.24
C LEU A 65 7.38 5.18 -8.09
N ASP A 66 6.79 5.34 -9.26
CA ASP A 66 7.04 6.45 -10.19
C ASP A 66 6.60 7.82 -9.63
N ARG A 67 5.78 7.83 -8.56
CA ARG A 67 5.37 9.07 -7.88
C ARG A 67 6.40 9.58 -6.87
N TYR A 68 7.53 8.89 -6.74
CA TYR A 68 8.61 9.22 -5.82
C TYR A 68 9.94 9.36 -6.55
N ASP A 69 10.71 10.39 -6.20
CA ASP A 69 12.02 10.69 -6.80
C ASP A 69 13.16 9.84 -6.24
N LYS A 70 12.88 9.00 -5.26
CA LYS A 70 13.84 8.12 -4.58
C LYS A 70 13.25 6.75 -4.33
N GLY A 71 14.14 5.78 -4.11
CA GLY A 71 13.73 4.43 -3.78
C GLY A 71 12.94 4.33 -2.47
N MET A 72 12.24 3.22 -2.32
CA MET A 72 11.34 2.96 -1.21
C MET A 72 11.75 1.71 -0.44
N VAL A 73 11.54 1.74 0.88
CA VAL A 73 11.64 0.60 1.79
C VAL A 73 10.46 0.60 2.74
N CYS A 74 10.22 -0.49 3.48
CA CYS A 74 9.26 -0.46 4.59
C CYS A 74 9.96 -0.23 5.94
N THR A 75 9.20 0.28 6.92
CA THR A 75 9.68 0.42 8.31
C THR A 75 9.74 -0.95 8.99
N ASN A 76 10.34 -0.99 10.20
CA ASN A 76 10.41 -2.22 11.01
C ASN A 76 9.03 -2.69 11.53
N PHE A 77 8.00 -1.84 11.48
CA PHE A 77 6.61 -2.20 11.78
C PHE A 77 5.88 -2.85 10.60
N CYS A 78 6.56 -2.95 9.47
CA CYS A 78 6.07 -3.61 8.27
C CYS A 78 7.11 -4.63 7.77
N LYS A 79 6.61 -5.62 7.04
CA LYS A 79 7.45 -6.62 6.35
C LYS A 79 7.11 -6.62 4.88
N ALA A 80 8.15 -6.53 4.05
CA ALA A 80 8.01 -6.75 2.61
C ALA A 80 8.03 -8.25 2.34
N MET A 81 7.09 -8.71 1.53
CA MET A 81 7.10 -10.04 0.94
C MET A 81 7.30 -9.90 -0.57
N LYS A 82 8.03 -10.84 -1.14
CA LYS A 82 8.35 -10.88 -2.57
C LYS A 82 7.68 -12.11 -3.20
N PRO A 83 6.42 -11.99 -3.65
CA PRO A 83 5.72 -13.10 -4.28
C PRO A 83 6.46 -13.58 -5.52
N LYS A 84 6.28 -14.86 -5.87
CA LYS A 84 6.75 -15.38 -7.15
C LYS A 84 6.08 -14.60 -8.29
N SER A 85 6.78 -14.42 -9.39
CA SER A 85 6.25 -13.75 -10.59
C SER A 85 4.90 -14.37 -11.00
N GLY A 86 3.91 -13.53 -11.29
CA GLY A 86 2.54 -13.92 -11.61
C GLY A 86 1.65 -14.28 -10.40
N TYR A 87 2.14 -14.09 -9.17
CA TYR A 87 1.41 -14.40 -7.94
C TYR A 87 1.18 -13.17 -7.03
N SER A 88 1.64 -12.00 -7.41
CA SER A 88 1.61 -10.83 -6.52
C SER A 88 0.19 -10.42 -6.14
N MET A 89 -0.73 -10.37 -7.09
CA MET A 89 -2.13 -10.03 -6.83
C MET A 89 -2.87 -11.16 -6.11
N PHE A 90 -2.56 -12.41 -6.43
CA PHE A 90 -3.13 -13.54 -5.69
C PHE A 90 -2.73 -13.49 -4.21
N VAL A 91 -1.44 -13.29 -3.90
CA VAL A 91 -0.96 -13.15 -2.52
C VAL A 91 -1.61 -11.95 -1.84
N TYR A 92 -1.67 -10.79 -2.52
CA TYR A 92 -2.30 -9.58 -1.99
C TYR A 92 -3.77 -9.81 -1.63
N TYR A 93 -4.59 -10.32 -2.56
CA TYR A 93 -6.02 -10.49 -2.34
C TYR A 93 -6.34 -11.65 -1.40
N TYR A 94 -5.57 -12.74 -1.43
CA TYR A 94 -5.74 -13.84 -0.50
C TYR A 94 -5.44 -13.40 0.94
N TRP A 95 -4.35 -12.65 1.14
CA TRP A 95 -4.02 -12.05 2.43
C TRP A 95 -5.11 -11.06 2.89
N GLN A 96 -5.60 -10.21 1.99
CA GLN A 96 -6.68 -9.29 2.30
C GLN A 96 -7.95 -10.03 2.71
N TYR A 97 -8.29 -11.11 2.01
CA TYR A 97 -9.42 -11.97 2.37
C TYR A 97 -9.28 -12.52 3.79
N LEU A 98 -8.11 -13.03 4.16
CA LEU A 98 -7.86 -13.53 5.52
C LEU A 98 -7.93 -12.41 6.57
N TYR A 99 -7.44 -11.21 6.22
CA TYR A 99 -7.56 -10.04 7.07
C TYR A 99 -9.04 -9.67 7.33
N ASP A 100 -9.87 -9.64 6.30
CA ASP A 100 -11.30 -9.33 6.39
C ASP A 100 -12.06 -10.42 7.18
N LYS A 101 -11.61 -11.67 7.10
CA LYS A 101 -12.09 -12.80 7.93
C LYS A 101 -11.57 -12.76 9.37
N LYS A 102 -10.76 -11.76 9.73
CA LYS A 102 -10.19 -11.57 11.06
C LYS A 102 -9.26 -12.71 11.52
N VAL A 103 -8.72 -13.49 10.58
CA VAL A 103 -7.83 -14.63 10.88
C VAL A 103 -6.59 -14.16 11.63
N PHE A 104 -6.05 -13.00 11.31
CA PHE A 104 -4.82 -12.50 11.94
C PHE A 104 -4.93 -12.21 13.44
N PHE A 105 -6.12 -12.02 13.98
CA PHE A 105 -6.30 -11.93 15.45
C PHE A 105 -5.82 -13.18 16.21
N LEU A 106 -5.86 -14.35 15.55
CA LEU A 106 -5.40 -15.61 16.12
C LEU A 106 -3.87 -15.71 16.21
N TYR A 107 -3.18 -14.88 15.43
CA TYR A 107 -1.72 -14.87 15.29
C TYR A 107 -1.08 -13.62 15.89
N GLU A 108 -1.81 -12.86 16.69
CA GLU A 108 -1.30 -11.66 17.35
C GLU A 108 -0.71 -11.99 18.73
N ASN A 109 0.51 -11.52 18.94
CA ASN A 109 1.17 -11.54 20.23
C ASN A 109 1.27 -10.12 20.80
N GLY A 110 0.95 -9.93 22.07
CA GLY A 110 1.06 -8.65 22.79
C GLY A 110 -0.13 -8.40 23.70
N THR A 111 0.16 -7.93 24.91
CA THR A 111 -0.85 -7.77 25.97
C THR A 111 -1.26 -6.33 26.23
N THR A 112 -0.44 -5.35 25.87
CA THR A 112 -0.69 -3.92 26.18
C THR A 112 -0.14 -3.03 25.08
N GLY A 113 -1.02 -2.44 24.30
CA GLY A 113 -0.69 -1.38 23.33
C GLY A 113 -0.35 -1.91 21.94
N ILE A 114 0.91 -2.18 21.66
CA ILE A 114 1.34 -2.62 20.33
C ILE A 114 1.28 -4.16 20.26
N LYS A 115 0.53 -4.66 19.28
CA LYS A 115 0.47 -6.07 18.94
C LYS A 115 1.45 -6.39 17.82
N ASN A 116 1.98 -7.61 17.81
CA ASN A 116 2.87 -8.11 16.77
C ASN A 116 2.26 -9.34 16.12
N LEU A 117 2.28 -9.37 14.79
CA LEU A 117 1.82 -10.52 14.00
C LEU A 117 2.91 -11.60 13.97
N ASP A 118 2.56 -12.79 14.41
CA ASP A 118 3.39 -13.99 14.22
C ASP A 118 3.22 -14.53 12.80
N ILE A 119 3.97 -13.95 11.86
CA ILE A 119 3.97 -14.42 10.47
C ILE A 119 4.47 -15.85 10.35
N SER A 120 5.44 -16.26 11.18
CA SER A 120 5.99 -17.62 11.11
C SER A 120 4.96 -18.65 11.49
N GLY A 121 4.32 -18.47 12.66
CA GLY A 121 3.23 -19.33 13.10
C GLY A 121 2.05 -19.36 12.12
N PHE A 122 1.71 -18.20 11.53
CA PHE A 122 0.68 -18.13 10.49
C PHE A 122 1.04 -18.97 9.25
N ILE A 123 2.25 -18.83 8.71
CA ILE A 123 2.68 -19.57 7.50
C ILE A 123 2.76 -21.08 7.76
N GLU A 124 3.13 -21.48 8.96
CA GLU A 124 3.28 -22.89 9.32
C GLU A 124 1.94 -23.60 9.56
N THR A 125 0.92 -22.86 10.01
CA THR A 125 -0.34 -23.48 10.46
C THR A 125 -1.54 -23.16 9.60
N GLU A 126 -1.57 -22.02 8.90
CA GLU A 126 -2.73 -21.64 8.10
C GLU A 126 -2.69 -22.32 6.71
N PRO A 127 -3.69 -23.15 6.39
CA PRO A 127 -3.71 -23.81 5.08
C PRO A 127 -4.02 -22.82 3.96
N ILE A 128 -3.23 -22.86 2.90
CA ILE A 128 -3.45 -22.06 1.69
C ILE A 128 -3.99 -22.93 0.59
N ILE A 129 -5.15 -22.58 0.05
CA ILE A 129 -5.67 -23.19 -1.17
C ILE A 129 -4.98 -22.52 -2.34
N LEU A 130 -4.09 -23.25 -3.02
CA LEU A 130 -3.40 -22.76 -4.20
C LEU A 130 -4.14 -23.21 -5.46
N PRO A 131 -4.74 -22.28 -6.25
CA PRO A 131 -5.39 -22.61 -7.50
C PRO A 131 -4.36 -23.07 -8.56
N PRO A 132 -4.82 -23.67 -9.68
CA PRO A 132 -3.96 -23.96 -10.83
C PRO A 132 -3.23 -22.71 -11.31
N ALA A 133 -1.95 -22.84 -11.70
CA ALA A 133 -1.09 -21.71 -12.07
C ALA A 133 -1.72 -20.83 -13.17
N GLU A 134 -2.33 -21.43 -14.20
CA GLU A 134 -3.01 -20.69 -15.28
C GLU A 134 -4.11 -19.76 -14.75
N LEU A 135 -4.88 -20.21 -13.75
CA LEU A 135 -5.93 -19.39 -13.15
C LEU A 135 -5.34 -18.25 -12.33
N VAL A 136 -4.26 -18.50 -11.59
CA VAL A 136 -3.56 -17.47 -10.81
C VAL A 136 -2.99 -16.40 -11.72
N GLU A 137 -2.36 -16.79 -12.84
CA GLU A 137 -1.79 -15.85 -13.81
C GLU A 137 -2.87 -14.99 -14.49
N LYS A 138 -3.99 -15.57 -14.88
CA LYS A 138 -5.15 -14.83 -15.42
C LYS A 138 -5.71 -13.84 -14.40
N PHE A 139 -5.83 -14.25 -13.15
CA PHE A 139 -6.29 -13.40 -12.06
C PHE A 139 -5.31 -12.25 -11.80
N ASP A 140 -4.00 -12.55 -11.77
CA ASP A 140 -2.95 -11.54 -11.57
C ASP A 140 -2.99 -10.47 -12.66
N ALA A 141 -3.05 -10.87 -13.93
CA ALA A 141 -3.15 -9.96 -15.07
C ALA A 141 -4.43 -9.10 -15.04
N PHE A 142 -5.57 -9.70 -14.69
CA PHE A 142 -6.84 -8.97 -14.54
C PHE A 142 -6.76 -7.94 -13.42
N CYS A 143 -6.25 -8.30 -12.25
CA CYS A 143 -6.10 -7.41 -11.11
C CYS A 143 -5.13 -6.26 -11.39
N HIS A 144 -4.03 -6.51 -12.09
CA HIS A 144 -3.09 -5.47 -12.49
C HIS A 144 -3.75 -4.38 -13.34
N SER A 145 -4.67 -4.75 -14.25
CA SER A 145 -5.40 -3.78 -15.07
C SER A 145 -6.26 -2.84 -14.20
N ILE A 146 -6.94 -3.39 -13.20
CA ILE A 146 -7.77 -2.63 -12.25
C ILE A 146 -6.87 -1.73 -11.37
N PHE A 147 -5.75 -2.24 -10.87
CA PHE A 147 -4.81 -1.46 -10.07
C PHE A 147 -4.25 -0.26 -10.84
N ASN A 148 -3.94 -0.43 -12.12
CA ASN A 148 -3.49 0.68 -12.96
C ASN A 148 -4.54 1.80 -13.03
N VAL A 149 -5.82 1.46 -13.15
CA VAL A 149 -6.92 2.44 -13.12
C VAL A 149 -7.02 3.12 -11.75
N ILE A 150 -6.94 2.36 -10.66
CA ILE A 150 -6.98 2.90 -9.29
C ILE A 150 -5.85 3.92 -9.08
N PHE A 151 -4.63 3.60 -9.47
CA PHE A 151 -3.49 4.52 -9.32
C PHE A 151 -3.55 5.72 -10.26
N ALA A 152 -4.06 5.55 -11.49
CA ALA A 152 -4.30 6.66 -12.41
C ALA A 152 -5.33 7.64 -11.84
N ASN A 153 -6.44 7.12 -11.32
CA ASN A 153 -7.47 7.94 -10.66
C ASN A 153 -6.92 8.62 -9.40
N GLY A 154 -6.11 7.94 -8.60
CA GLY A 154 -5.46 8.53 -7.43
C GLY A 154 -4.54 9.70 -7.79
N LEU A 155 -3.77 9.58 -8.86
CA LEU A 155 -2.93 10.67 -9.37
C LEU A 155 -3.78 11.84 -9.87
N GLN A 156 -4.85 11.56 -10.62
CA GLN A 156 -5.76 12.59 -11.12
C GLN A 156 -6.46 13.33 -9.96
N ASN A 157 -6.89 12.61 -8.93
CA ASN A 157 -7.47 13.21 -7.74
C ASN A 157 -6.48 14.15 -7.01
N GLU A 158 -5.20 13.77 -6.92
CA GLU A 158 -4.16 14.65 -6.36
C GLU A 158 -3.99 15.93 -7.20
N GLN A 159 -3.97 15.80 -8.52
CA GLN A 159 -3.88 16.95 -9.43
C GLN A 159 -5.09 17.88 -9.28
N LEU A 160 -6.30 17.34 -9.27
CA LEU A 160 -7.53 18.10 -9.07
C LEU A 160 -7.58 18.81 -7.71
N ALA A 161 -7.13 18.14 -6.65
CA ALA A 161 -7.02 18.74 -5.33
C ALA A 161 -6.03 19.92 -5.32
N ASN A 162 -4.85 19.75 -5.94
CA ASN A 162 -3.85 20.81 -6.05
C ASN A 162 -4.39 22.01 -6.88
N MET A 163 -5.13 21.76 -7.95
CA MET A 163 -5.77 22.81 -8.76
C MET A 163 -6.82 23.56 -7.95
N ARG A 164 -7.71 22.83 -7.24
CA ARG A 164 -8.71 23.46 -6.36
C ARG A 164 -8.03 24.34 -5.31
N ASP A 165 -7.02 23.83 -4.63
CA ASP A 165 -6.34 24.53 -3.54
C ASP A 165 -5.56 25.75 -4.03
N ALA A 166 -5.12 25.76 -5.30
CA ALA A 166 -4.48 26.90 -5.92
C ALA A 166 -5.49 27.97 -6.40
N LEU A 167 -6.66 27.54 -6.90
CA LEU A 167 -7.65 28.43 -7.49
C LEU A 167 -8.62 29.02 -6.47
N LEU A 168 -9.03 28.24 -5.46
CA LEU A 168 -10.05 28.66 -4.50
C LEU A 168 -9.70 29.96 -3.76
N PRO A 169 -8.47 30.18 -3.25
CA PRO A 169 -8.10 31.45 -2.61
C PRO A 169 -8.19 32.64 -3.58
N LYS A 170 -7.82 32.46 -4.84
CA LYS A 170 -7.85 33.51 -5.87
C LYS A 170 -9.28 33.90 -6.28
N LEU A 171 -10.17 32.90 -6.35
CA LEU A 171 -11.60 33.14 -6.56
C LEU A 171 -12.21 33.90 -5.37
N MET A 172 -11.89 33.48 -4.14
CA MET A 172 -12.44 34.10 -2.94
C MET A 172 -11.93 35.52 -2.71
N SER A 173 -10.70 35.83 -3.14
CA SER A 173 -10.11 37.17 -3.05
C SER A 173 -10.54 38.13 -4.19
N GLY A 174 -11.21 37.62 -5.22
CA GLY A 174 -11.54 38.38 -6.43
C GLY A 174 -10.33 38.61 -7.36
N GLU A 175 -9.17 37.99 -7.09
CA GLU A 175 -8.02 38.03 -7.97
C GLU A 175 -8.33 37.35 -9.34
N LEU A 176 -9.20 36.36 -9.31
CA LEU A 176 -9.66 35.63 -10.49
C LEU A 176 -11.15 35.92 -10.70
N ASP A 177 -11.47 36.71 -11.73
CA ASP A 177 -12.84 37.00 -12.14
C ASP A 177 -13.35 35.89 -13.06
N VAL A 178 -14.51 35.35 -12.77
CA VAL A 178 -15.18 34.29 -13.54
C VAL A 178 -16.53 34.72 -14.07
N SER A 179 -16.84 36.04 -14.04
CA SER A 179 -18.15 36.60 -14.44
C SER A 179 -18.50 36.33 -15.91
N ASP A 180 -17.45 36.14 -16.74
CA ASP A 180 -17.60 35.92 -18.18
C ASP A 180 -17.53 34.43 -18.60
N ILE A 181 -17.51 33.50 -17.62
CA ILE A 181 -17.52 32.05 -17.92
C ILE A 181 -18.96 31.54 -17.97
N ASP A 182 -19.40 31.16 -19.17
CA ASP A 182 -20.65 30.42 -19.36
C ASP A 182 -20.51 29.02 -18.75
N LEU A 183 -21.37 28.67 -17.78
CA LEU A 183 -21.42 27.39 -17.08
C LEU A 183 -22.45 26.46 -17.73
#